data_7b14d6e5b1664646f4bf238bf759f00d
#
_entry.id   7b14d6e5b1664646f4bf238bf759f00d
#
_cell.length_a   1.000
_cell.length_b   1.000
_cell.length_c   1.000
_cell.angle_alpha   90.00
_cell.angle_beta   90.00
_cell.angle_gamma   90.00
#
_symmetry.space_group_name_H-M   'P 1'
#
loop_
_entity.id
_entity.type
_entity.pdbx_description
1 polymer ?
#
loop_
_entity_poly.entity_id
_entity_poly.type
_entity_poly.pdbx_seq_one_letter_code
_entity_poly.pdbx_strand_id
1 'polypeptide(L)'
;MQLPIVAPAPLVTTHADAFRTLFENRCQFQHFQHYLTGLMVLSNKSLANIARCVLASADKTNLSRFLSDAPWPEVQVNHRRIRYVLQQTKAQRQPKAESVLVLDDTLCEHVGSLFGYVDRHYNHSDGSYPLAHNPVTSFYVSGPVRIPLHLRLYRRYEEITQWEAFVKKHFPDQEIPTQKKARARLHKALDPLLLQDQDFAALHAQFRTKIALGIELVETAIRHKVPFGVVLFDGWYLAEELVKALERRRKAWVSILKKNRNLETNSFVLKDADGHPISFAGPHIAVEDLIAHIPASAYRAVTVGDTTYWCFSLVVRIPSLGRVRLVISFANAERTGSAVVLVTNRREWSAQKIIATYLRRWPTETFYQDGKGHLGLDAYRMRSAEAIGKHWCLVFVAYSFLHLACLIPSPTKGSVPSKTIGEACRQQAQALLEKLLLYVHERLLGGQSAEDVFAALFAKQCVPLSA
;
A
#
# COMPACT_ATOMS: atom_id res chain seq x y z
N MET A 1 15.13 -13.18 -26.02
CA MET A 1 13.85 -13.72 -26.55
C MET A 1 13.01 -14.16 -25.37
N GLN A 2 11.72 -13.84 -25.35
CA GLN A 2 10.76 -14.29 -24.32
C GLN A 2 9.76 -15.27 -24.93
N LEU A 3 9.25 -16.21 -24.14
CA LEU A 3 8.27 -17.17 -24.64
C LEU A 3 6.95 -16.46 -24.98
N PRO A 4 6.33 -16.76 -26.12
CA PRO A 4 5.04 -16.23 -26.50
C PRO A 4 3.93 -16.71 -25.57
N ILE A 5 2.99 -15.83 -25.27
CA ILE A 5 1.81 -16.11 -24.46
C ILE A 5 0.64 -16.33 -25.42
N VAL A 6 0.21 -17.59 -25.58
CA VAL A 6 -0.85 -17.99 -26.52
C VAL A 6 -2.24 -17.91 -25.92
N ALA A 7 -2.37 -17.85 -24.58
CA ALA A 7 -3.65 -17.78 -23.87
C ALA A 7 -3.49 -17.04 -22.54
N PRO A 8 -4.57 -16.55 -21.93
CA PRO A 8 -4.52 -15.99 -20.57
C PRO A 8 -4.04 -17.03 -19.54
N ALA A 9 -3.36 -16.53 -18.48
CA ALA A 9 -2.95 -17.36 -17.36
C ALA A 9 -4.14 -18.06 -16.70
N PRO A 10 -3.99 -19.28 -16.16
CA PRO A 10 -5.10 -20.03 -15.55
C PRO A 10 -5.86 -19.25 -14.49
N LEU A 11 -5.18 -18.54 -13.59
CA LEU A 11 -5.83 -17.72 -12.57
C LEU A 11 -6.65 -16.58 -13.19
N VAL A 12 -6.18 -15.99 -14.30
CA VAL A 12 -6.94 -14.97 -15.02
C VAL A 12 -8.18 -15.59 -15.64
N THR A 13 -8.07 -16.75 -16.28
CA THR A 13 -9.22 -17.47 -16.85
C THR A 13 -10.24 -17.82 -15.76
N THR A 14 -9.79 -18.28 -14.58
CA THR A 14 -10.67 -18.68 -13.47
C THR A 14 -11.45 -17.51 -12.86
N HIS A 15 -10.79 -16.34 -12.72
CA HIS A 15 -11.36 -15.26 -11.91
C HIS A 15 -11.83 -14.04 -12.71
N ALA A 16 -11.40 -13.85 -13.96
CA ALA A 16 -11.68 -12.64 -14.73
C ALA A 16 -13.15 -12.46 -15.08
N ASP A 17 -13.90 -13.53 -15.27
CA ASP A 17 -15.32 -13.45 -15.67
C ASP A 17 -16.18 -12.70 -14.66
N ALA A 18 -15.82 -12.70 -13.39
CA ALA A 18 -16.47 -11.89 -12.35
C ALA A 18 -16.45 -10.37 -12.65
N PHE A 19 -15.59 -9.93 -13.58
CA PHE A 19 -15.38 -8.52 -13.96
C PHE A 19 -15.95 -8.20 -15.36
N ARG A 20 -16.37 -9.20 -16.11
CA ARG A 20 -16.78 -9.07 -17.50
C ARG A 20 -17.77 -7.91 -17.75
N THR A 21 -18.77 -7.76 -16.89
CA THR A 21 -19.81 -6.74 -17.00
C THR A 21 -19.35 -5.31 -16.75
N LEU A 22 -18.09 -5.10 -16.35
CA LEU A 22 -17.50 -3.78 -16.13
C LEU A 22 -16.79 -3.24 -17.38
N PHE A 23 -16.73 -4.02 -18.45
CA PHE A 23 -16.11 -3.64 -19.71
C PHE A 23 -17.18 -3.56 -20.80
N GLU A 24 -17.17 -2.48 -21.57
CA GLU A 24 -18.18 -2.20 -22.59
C GLU A 24 -18.22 -3.24 -23.71
N ASN A 25 -17.04 -3.78 -24.06
CA ASN A 25 -16.92 -4.69 -25.18
C ASN A 25 -15.90 -5.81 -24.92
N ARG A 26 -15.89 -6.79 -25.82
CA ARG A 26 -15.02 -7.96 -25.75
C ARG A 26 -13.52 -7.56 -25.80
N CYS A 27 -13.18 -6.56 -26.60
CA CYS A 27 -11.78 -6.15 -26.76
C CYS A 27 -11.20 -5.56 -25.46
N GLN A 28 -11.95 -4.69 -24.76
CA GLN A 28 -11.52 -4.17 -23.46
C GLN A 28 -11.33 -5.29 -22.44
N PHE A 29 -12.24 -6.26 -22.40
CA PHE A 29 -12.10 -7.41 -21.50
C PHE A 29 -10.91 -8.30 -21.85
N GLN A 30 -10.63 -8.51 -23.14
CA GLN A 30 -9.41 -9.23 -23.57
C GLN A 30 -8.14 -8.46 -23.17
N HIS A 31 -8.09 -7.14 -23.33
CA HIS A 31 -6.96 -6.33 -22.85
C HIS A 31 -6.75 -6.43 -21.34
N PHE A 32 -7.84 -6.44 -20.56
CA PHE A 32 -7.78 -6.71 -19.13
C PHE A 32 -7.12 -8.07 -18.84
N GLN A 33 -7.55 -9.14 -19.51
CA GLN A 33 -6.97 -10.48 -19.33
C GLN A 33 -5.50 -10.55 -19.77
N HIS A 34 -5.15 -9.95 -20.90
CA HIS A 34 -3.78 -9.90 -21.41
C HIS A 34 -2.85 -9.13 -20.48
N TYR A 35 -3.31 -7.98 -20.01
CA TYR A 35 -2.51 -7.15 -19.10
C TYR A 35 -2.25 -7.86 -17.77
N LEU A 36 -3.28 -8.44 -17.15
CA LEU A 36 -3.13 -9.23 -15.92
C LEU A 36 -2.17 -10.41 -16.11
N THR A 37 -2.30 -11.13 -17.22
CA THR A 37 -1.39 -12.23 -17.55
C THR A 37 0.05 -11.73 -17.66
N GLY A 38 0.28 -10.62 -18.37
CA GLY A 38 1.60 -10.02 -18.50
C GLY A 38 2.20 -9.58 -17.16
N LEU A 39 1.37 -8.99 -16.26
CA LEU A 39 1.80 -8.63 -14.91
C LEU A 39 2.23 -9.85 -14.08
N MET A 40 1.55 -10.98 -14.22
CA MET A 40 1.84 -12.18 -13.43
C MET A 40 3.09 -12.94 -13.90
N VAL A 41 3.34 -13.01 -15.23
CA VAL A 41 4.31 -13.97 -15.75
C VAL A 41 5.54 -13.36 -16.43
N LEU A 42 5.48 -12.12 -16.91
CA LEU A 42 6.62 -11.50 -17.57
C LEU A 42 7.57 -10.84 -16.57
N SER A 43 8.87 -10.88 -16.84
CA SER A 43 9.86 -10.12 -16.05
C SER A 43 9.77 -8.61 -16.32
N ASN A 44 9.69 -8.21 -17.59
CA ASN A 44 9.51 -6.82 -17.99
C ASN A 44 8.00 -6.53 -18.15
N LYS A 45 7.47 -5.66 -17.28
CA LYS A 45 6.05 -5.30 -17.21
C LYS A 45 5.64 -4.12 -18.10
N SER A 46 6.54 -3.64 -18.97
CA SER A 46 6.20 -2.54 -19.89
C SER A 46 5.09 -2.95 -20.87
N LEU A 47 4.22 -1.99 -21.21
CA LEU A 47 3.14 -2.20 -22.20
C LEU A 47 3.64 -2.79 -23.51
N ALA A 48 4.78 -2.25 -24.01
CA ALA A 48 5.39 -2.73 -25.24
C ALA A 48 5.81 -4.19 -25.15
N ASN A 49 6.34 -4.60 -23.99
CA ASN A 49 6.75 -5.99 -23.79
C ASN A 49 5.54 -6.93 -23.66
N ILE A 50 4.52 -6.52 -22.91
CA ILE A 50 3.27 -7.30 -22.79
C ILE A 50 2.62 -7.48 -24.17
N ALA A 51 2.45 -6.40 -24.94
CA ALA A 51 1.86 -6.46 -26.29
C ALA A 51 2.66 -7.36 -27.24
N ARG A 52 4.00 -7.35 -27.12
CA ARG A 52 4.90 -8.17 -27.94
C ARG A 52 4.84 -9.66 -27.59
N CYS A 53 4.71 -9.99 -26.31
CA CYS A 53 4.73 -11.38 -25.85
C CYS A 53 3.36 -12.06 -25.97
N VAL A 54 2.25 -11.34 -25.85
CA VAL A 54 0.90 -11.91 -25.98
C VAL A 54 0.53 -12.05 -27.45
N LEU A 55 0.40 -13.29 -27.92
CA LEU A 55 0.16 -13.60 -29.33
C LEU A 55 -1.15 -12.96 -29.86
N ALA A 56 -2.24 -13.11 -29.10
CA ALA A 56 -3.56 -12.55 -29.43
C ALA A 56 -3.72 -11.07 -29.10
N SER A 57 -2.70 -10.41 -28.55
CA SER A 57 -2.76 -8.97 -28.28
C SER A 57 -2.75 -8.22 -29.62
N ALA A 58 -3.59 -7.20 -29.72
CA ALA A 58 -3.37 -6.13 -30.68
C ALA A 58 -2.01 -5.44 -30.38
N ASP A 59 -1.65 -4.43 -31.16
CA ASP A 59 -0.39 -3.73 -30.97
C ASP A 59 -0.29 -3.01 -29.60
N LYS A 60 0.89 -2.45 -29.32
CA LYS A 60 1.18 -1.62 -28.13
C LYS A 60 0.18 -0.46 -27.97
N THR A 61 -0.27 0.14 -29.09
CA THR A 61 -1.16 1.31 -29.09
C THR A 61 -2.53 0.96 -28.50
N ASN A 62 -3.09 -0.18 -28.84
CA ASN A 62 -4.40 -0.61 -28.33
C ASN A 62 -4.33 -0.91 -26.82
N LEU A 63 -3.24 -1.54 -26.36
CA LEU A 63 -3.05 -1.80 -24.94
C LEU A 63 -2.78 -0.49 -24.15
N SER A 64 -2.08 0.47 -24.78
CA SER A 64 -1.90 1.81 -24.21
C SER A 64 -3.24 2.54 -24.07
N ARG A 65 -4.05 2.57 -25.15
CA ARG A 65 -5.38 3.17 -25.12
C ARG A 65 -6.33 2.51 -24.14
N PHE A 66 -6.19 1.21 -23.89
CA PHE A 66 -6.94 0.52 -22.85
C PHE A 66 -6.68 1.12 -21.45
N LEU A 67 -5.46 1.60 -21.18
CA LEU A 67 -5.14 2.25 -19.90
C LEU A 67 -5.42 3.76 -19.92
N SER A 68 -5.09 4.48 -21.02
CA SER A 68 -5.20 5.94 -21.06
C SER A 68 -6.58 6.45 -21.41
N ASP A 69 -7.25 5.81 -22.40
CA ASP A 69 -8.42 6.40 -23.08
C ASP A 69 -9.71 5.61 -22.85
N ALA A 70 -9.61 4.29 -22.68
CA ALA A 70 -10.79 3.46 -22.53
C ALA A 70 -11.54 3.77 -21.22
N PRO A 71 -12.86 3.99 -21.27
CA PRO A 71 -13.65 4.51 -20.14
C PRO A 71 -14.05 3.42 -19.12
N TRP A 72 -13.28 2.33 -19.00
CA TRP A 72 -13.60 1.33 -18.00
C TRP A 72 -13.41 1.87 -16.56
N PRO A 73 -14.35 1.56 -15.65
CA PRO A 73 -14.44 2.21 -14.34
C PRO A 73 -13.51 1.54 -13.32
N GLU A 74 -12.25 2.00 -13.21
CA GLU A 74 -11.24 1.41 -12.32
C GLU A 74 -11.69 1.36 -10.85
N VAL A 75 -12.45 2.36 -10.39
CA VAL A 75 -13.01 2.39 -9.02
C VAL A 75 -13.99 1.23 -8.80
N GLN A 76 -14.84 0.94 -9.80
CA GLN A 76 -15.79 -0.17 -9.72
C GLN A 76 -15.09 -1.53 -9.87
N VAL A 77 -14.05 -1.61 -10.71
CA VAL A 77 -13.19 -2.80 -10.83
C VAL A 77 -12.54 -3.11 -9.50
N ASN A 78 -11.95 -2.11 -8.84
CA ASN A 78 -11.35 -2.28 -7.51
C ASN A 78 -12.40 -2.68 -6.45
N HIS A 79 -13.57 -2.05 -6.44
CA HIS A 79 -14.66 -2.41 -5.52
C HIS A 79 -15.16 -3.85 -5.76
N ARG A 80 -15.35 -4.25 -7.04
CA ARG A 80 -15.71 -5.61 -7.41
C ARG A 80 -14.66 -6.60 -6.93
N ARG A 81 -13.37 -6.30 -7.13
CA ARG A 81 -12.24 -7.11 -6.66
C ARG A 81 -12.30 -7.34 -5.14
N ILE A 82 -12.46 -6.28 -4.35
CA ILE A 82 -12.54 -6.38 -2.89
C ILE A 82 -13.70 -7.28 -2.48
N ARG A 83 -14.89 -7.04 -3.02
CA ARG A 83 -16.08 -7.86 -2.72
C ARG A 83 -15.87 -9.33 -3.11
N TYR A 84 -15.31 -9.56 -4.31
CA TYR A 84 -15.02 -10.89 -4.82
C TYR A 84 -14.07 -11.66 -3.89
N VAL A 85 -12.92 -11.07 -3.55
CA VAL A 85 -11.96 -11.73 -2.64
C VAL A 85 -12.56 -11.96 -1.25
N LEU A 86 -13.27 -10.98 -0.69
CA LEU A 86 -13.94 -11.16 0.59
C LEU A 86 -15.00 -12.26 0.56
N GLN A 87 -15.67 -12.49 -0.57
CA GLN A 87 -16.61 -13.59 -0.73
C GLN A 87 -15.87 -14.93 -0.81
N GLN A 88 -14.84 -15.04 -1.64
CA GLN A 88 -14.05 -16.27 -1.81
C GLN A 88 -13.34 -16.71 -0.53
N THR A 89 -12.94 -15.77 0.32
CA THR A 89 -12.17 -16.03 1.55
C THR A 89 -13.02 -16.00 2.83
N LYS A 90 -14.34 -16.12 2.73
CA LYS A 90 -15.24 -16.00 3.91
C LYS A 90 -14.89 -16.97 5.03
N ALA A 91 -14.55 -18.21 4.69
CA ALA A 91 -14.25 -19.27 5.66
C ALA A 91 -12.86 -19.12 6.31
N GLN A 92 -11.91 -18.45 5.63
CA GLN A 92 -10.52 -18.26 6.11
C GLN A 92 -10.35 -17.02 6.99
N ARG A 93 -11.34 -16.12 7.00
CA ARG A 93 -11.23 -14.86 7.74
C ARG A 93 -11.51 -15.02 9.21
N GLN A 94 -10.80 -14.23 10.01
CA GLN A 94 -11.06 -14.05 11.43
C GLN A 94 -12.31 -13.17 11.69
N PRO A 95 -12.86 -13.18 12.91
CA PRO A 95 -13.91 -12.24 13.30
C PRO A 95 -13.54 -10.79 13.02
N LYS A 96 -14.54 -9.96 12.73
CA LYS A 96 -14.34 -8.53 12.43
C LYS A 96 -13.53 -7.79 13.51
N ALA A 97 -13.78 -8.12 14.79
CA ALA A 97 -13.08 -7.48 15.91
C ALA A 97 -11.56 -7.74 15.92
N GLU A 98 -11.13 -8.84 15.31
CA GLU A 98 -9.73 -9.24 15.23
C GLU A 98 -9.08 -8.87 13.89
N SER A 99 -9.90 -8.59 12.87
CA SER A 99 -9.41 -8.19 11.56
C SER A 99 -8.89 -6.76 11.58
N VAL A 100 -7.80 -6.50 10.87
CA VAL A 100 -7.13 -5.19 10.88
C VAL A 100 -7.13 -4.54 9.50
N LEU A 101 -7.19 -3.21 9.51
CA LEU A 101 -6.89 -2.34 8.38
C LEU A 101 -5.55 -1.66 8.66
N VAL A 102 -4.59 -1.78 7.77
CA VAL A 102 -3.29 -1.13 7.87
C VAL A 102 -3.27 0.09 6.96
N LEU A 103 -2.84 1.23 7.48
CA LEU A 103 -2.51 2.43 6.70
C LEU A 103 -1.00 2.53 6.58
N ASP A 104 -0.51 2.66 5.36
CA ASP A 104 0.91 2.81 5.08
C ASP A 104 1.12 3.50 3.73
N ASP A 105 2.35 3.90 3.40
CA ASP A 105 2.70 4.43 2.10
C ASP A 105 4.02 3.86 1.59
N THR A 106 4.25 3.98 0.29
CA THR A 106 5.49 3.54 -0.33
C THR A 106 5.92 4.53 -1.41
N LEU A 107 7.21 4.53 -1.75
CA LEU A 107 7.71 5.30 -2.88
C LEU A 107 7.79 4.41 -4.12
N CYS A 108 7.23 4.88 -5.25
CA CYS A 108 7.43 4.32 -6.58
C CYS A 108 8.39 5.25 -7.32
N GLU A 109 9.67 4.89 -7.32
CA GLU A 109 10.75 5.75 -7.83
C GLU A 109 10.84 5.70 -9.36
N HIS A 110 11.19 6.84 -9.98
CA HIS A 110 11.32 7.00 -11.42
C HIS A 110 12.58 7.80 -11.78
N VAL A 111 13.14 7.51 -12.94
CA VAL A 111 14.32 8.23 -13.48
C VAL A 111 13.90 9.49 -14.24
N GLY A 112 12.67 9.53 -14.79
CA GLY A 112 12.20 10.65 -15.63
C GLY A 112 11.16 11.53 -14.92
N SER A 113 11.06 12.78 -15.36
CA SER A 113 10.11 13.79 -14.85
C SER A 113 8.81 13.88 -15.66
N LEU A 114 8.63 13.09 -16.72
CA LEU A 114 7.47 13.19 -17.62
C LEU A 114 6.26 12.35 -17.18
N PHE A 115 6.22 11.92 -15.94
CA PHE A 115 5.08 11.20 -15.37
C PHE A 115 4.10 12.19 -14.72
N GLY A 116 2.82 12.03 -14.94
CA GLY A 116 1.80 12.86 -14.31
C GLY A 116 1.87 12.73 -12.77
N TYR A 117 2.03 13.87 -12.09
CA TYR A 117 2.13 13.99 -10.63
C TYR A 117 3.37 13.35 -9.99
N VAL A 118 4.44 13.06 -10.76
CA VAL A 118 5.72 12.69 -10.18
C VAL A 118 6.39 13.92 -9.55
N ASP A 119 6.95 13.75 -8.36
CA ASP A 119 7.67 14.82 -7.67
C ASP A 119 8.79 14.23 -6.78
N ARG A 120 9.60 15.11 -6.20
CA ARG A 120 10.67 14.69 -5.30
C ARG A 120 10.09 14.38 -3.91
N HIS A 121 10.37 13.18 -3.43
CA HIS A 121 9.95 12.74 -2.10
C HIS A 121 11.17 12.32 -1.27
N TYR A 122 11.14 12.60 0.04
CA TYR A 122 12.17 12.14 0.94
C TYR A 122 12.06 10.64 1.16
N ASN A 123 13.14 9.91 0.86
CA ASN A 123 13.26 8.49 1.14
C ASN A 123 13.93 8.31 2.51
N HIS A 124 13.17 7.79 3.48
CA HIS A 124 13.65 7.57 4.84
C HIS A 124 14.68 6.44 4.96
N SER A 125 14.80 5.57 3.95
CA SER A 125 15.71 4.42 3.97
C SER A 125 17.17 4.81 3.73
N ASP A 126 17.40 5.81 2.87
CA ASP A 126 18.73 6.23 2.43
C ASP A 126 18.99 7.74 2.55
N GLY A 127 17.99 8.52 2.98
CA GLY A 127 18.09 9.97 3.11
C GLY A 127 18.06 10.76 1.79
N SER A 128 17.77 10.10 0.67
CA SER A 128 17.73 10.71 -0.66
C SER A 128 16.39 11.41 -0.96
N TYR A 129 16.36 12.15 -2.08
CA TYR A 129 15.14 12.79 -2.62
C TYR A 129 14.88 12.34 -4.06
N PRO A 130 14.52 11.07 -4.31
CA PRO A 130 14.21 10.61 -5.66
C PRO A 130 12.96 11.27 -6.23
N LEU A 131 12.87 11.31 -7.56
CA LEU A 131 11.61 11.50 -8.27
C LEU A 131 10.76 10.25 -8.08
N ALA A 132 9.58 10.41 -7.50
CA ALA A 132 8.71 9.28 -7.18
C ALA A 132 7.24 9.67 -7.16
N HIS A 133 6.38 8.66 -7.27
CA HIS A 133 5.03 8.75 -6.75
C HIS A 133 5.01 8.21 -5.31
N ASN A 134 4.19 8.83 -4.45
CA ASN A 134 4.01 8.38 -3.08
C ASN A 134 2.54 7.97 -2.84
N PRO A 135 2.14 6.74 -3.22
CA PRO A 135 0.81 6.24 -2.91
C PRO A 135 0.66 5.91 -1.42
N VAL A 136 -0.37 6.50 -0.80
CA VAL A 136 -0.89 6.08 0.50
C VAL A 136 -1.88 4.95 0.27
N THR A 137 -1.75 3.85 0.98
CA THR A 137 -2.55 2.65 0.78
C THR A 137 -3.29 2.22 2.04
N SER A 138 -4.38 1.51 1.84
CA SER A 138 -5.02 0.71 2.89
C SER A 138 -4.90 -0.78 2.56
N PHE A 139 -4.53 -1.58 3.55
CA PHE A 139 -4.30 -3.01 3.41
C PHE A 139 -5.12 -3.77 4.45
N TYR A 140 -5.71 -4.89 4.09
CA TYR A 140 -6.56 -5.69 4.96
C TYR A 140 -5.88 -6.99 5.35
N VAL A 141 -5.89 -7.30 6.66
CA VAL A 141 -5.38 -8.55 7.21
C VAL A 141 -6.42 -9.20 8.12
N SER A 142 -6.76 -10.45 7.83
CA SER A 142 -7.71 -11.24 8.61
C SER A 142 -7.32 -12.72 8.55
N GLY A 143 -6.59 -13.19 9.56
CA GLY A 143 -5.95 -14.51 9.52
C GLY A 143 -4.95 -14.60 8.37
N PRO A 144 -5.09 -15.62 7.50
CA PRO A 144 -4.23 -15.76 6.33
C PRO A 144 -4.58 -14.80 5.18
N VAL A 145 -5.76 -14.15 5.22
CA VAL A 145 -6.20 -13.23 4.16
C VAL A 145 -5.48 -11.90 4.27
N ARG A 146 -4.73 -11.51 3.24
CA ARG A 146 -3.83 -10.35 3.19
C ARG A 146 -3.95 -9.67 1.82
N ILE A 147 -4.69 -8.57 1.73
CA ILE A 147 -4.97 -7.93 0.45
C ILE A 147 -4.87 -6.41 0.50
N PRO A 148 -4.29 -5.76 -0.53
CA PRO A 148 -4.41 -4.31 -0.69
C PRO A 148 -5.88 -3.96 -0.94
N LEU A 149 -6.35 -2.85 -0.39
CA LEU A 149 -7.72 -2.39 -0.61
C LEU A 149 -7.79 -1.21 -1.57
N HIS A 150 -7.29 -0.08 -1.14
CA HIS A 150 -7.37 1.17 -1.87
C HIS A 150 -6.03 1.89 -1.85
N LEU A 151 -5.88 2.82 -2.79
CA LEU A 151 -4.71 3.66 -2.95
C LEU A 151 -5.17 5.11 -3.21
N ARG A 152 -4.40 6.07 -2.66
CA ARG A 152 -4.52 7.51 -2.95
C ARG A 152 -3.14 8.09 -3.15
N LEU A 153 -2.96 8.83 -4.24
CA LEU A 153 -1.68 9.49 -4.51
C LEU A 153 -1.51 10.72 -3.62
N TYR A 154 -0.39 10.79 -2.90
CA TYR A 154 0.01 11.96 -2.14
C TYR A 154 0.75 12.94 -3.03
N ARG A 155 0.26 14.19 -3.11
CA ARG A 155 0.72 15.22 -4.04
C ARG A 155 1.21 16.49 -3.33
N ARG A 156 1.78 16.33 -2.13
CA ARG A 156 2.17 17.49 -1.29
C ARG A 156 3.22 18.36 -1.95
N TYR A 157 4.18 17.77 -2.64
CA TYR A 157 5.25 18.54 -3.29
C TYR A 157 4.73 19.25 -4.54
N GLU A 158 3.79 18.67 -5.26
CA GLU A 158 3.10 19.35 -6.35
C GLU A 158 2.32 20.57 -5.84
N GLU A 159 1.62 20.46 -4.70
CA GLU A 159 0.98 21.62 -4.03
C GLU A 159 2.01 22.72 -3.75
N ILE A 160 3.17 22.37 -3.19
CA ILE A 160 4.24 23.33 -2.89
C ILE A 160 4.75 24.01 -4.18
N THR A 161 4.97 23.25 -5.25
CA THR A 161 5.44 23.77 -6.54
C THR A 161 4.41 24.73 -7.16
N GLN A 162 3.14 24.38 -7.12
CA GLN A 162 2.06 25.24 -7.59
C GLN A 162 1.94 26.50 -6.73
N TRP A 163 2.01 26.39 -5.41
CA TRP A 163 2.00 27.51 -4.50
C TRP A 163 3.14 28.50 -4.81
N GLU A 164 4.37 28.01 -5.03
CA GLU A 164 5.51 28.86 -5.40
C GLU A 164 5.29 29.57 -6.75
N ALA A 165 4.67 28.91 -7.72
CA ALA A 165 4.36 29.51 -9.02
C ALA A 165 3.32 30.64 -8.87
N PHE A 166 2.27 30.45 -8.05
CA PHE A 166 1.29 31.48 -7.77
C PHE A 166 1.85 32.63 -6.95
N VAL A 167 2.74 32.39 -5.96
CA VAL A 167 3.45 33.45 -5.25
C VAL A 167 4.28 34.30 -6.23
N LYS A 168 5.04 33.70 -7.13
CA LYS A 168 5.82 34.43 -8.15
C LYS A 168 4.95 35.22 -9.12
N LYS A 169 3.77 34.68 -9.46
CA LYS A 169 2.81 35.34 -10.36
C LYS A 169 2.18 36.58 -9.72
N HIS A 170 1.75 36.48 -8.46
CA HIS A 170 1.00 37.56 -7.78
C HIS A 170 1.87 38.48 -6.93
N PHE A 171 3.04 38.01 -6.51
CA PHE A 171 3.99 38.72 -5.66
C PHE A 171 5.42 38.54 -6.21
N PRO A 172 5.73 39.12 -7.39
CA PRO A 172 7.00 38.87 -8.10
C PRO A 172 8.25 39.23 -7.28
N ASP A 173 8.15 40.24 -6.44
CA ASP A 173 9.23 40.72 -5.57
C ASP A 173 9.37 39.93 -4.25
N GLN A 174 8.44 38.99 -3.99
CA GLN A 174 8.45 38.21 -2.76
C GLN A 174 9.49 37.09 -2.82
N GLU A 175 10.52 37.20 -2.00
CA GLU A 175 11.48 36.11 -1.82
C GLU A 175 10.84 34.94 -1.05
N ILE A 176 11.02 33.72 -1.59
CA ILE A 176 10.48 32.50 -0.97
C ILE A 176 11.59 31.85 -0.14
N PRO A 177 11.49 31.88 1.21
CA PRO A 177 12.53 31.35 2.08
C PRO A 177 12.57 29.83 2.04
N THR A 178 13.80 29.28 2.14
CA THR A 178 14.04 27.83 2.26
C THR A 178 13.85 27.34 3.70
N GLN A 179 14.06 28.20 4.70
CA GLN A 179 13.93 27.85 6.11
C GLN A 179 12.47 27.57 6.49
N LYS A 180 12.22 26.41 7.11
CA LYS A 180 10.87 25.92 7.46
C LYS A 180 10.03 26.93 8.27
N LYS A 181 10.62 27.58 9.28
CA LYS A 181 9.86 28.55 10.12
C LYS A 181 9.51 29.81 9.36
N ALA A 182 10.43 30.35 8.55
CA ALA A 182 10.21 31.55 7.74
C ALA A 182 9.16 31.24 6.64
N ARG A 183 9.26 30.10 5.98
CA ARG A 183 8.31 29.64 4.98
C ARG A 183 6.90 29.47 5.56
N ALA A 184 6.75 28.90 6.76
CA ALA A 184 5.46 28.76 7.43
C ALA A 184 4.82 30.12 7.77
N ARG A 185 5.63 31.14 8.13
CA ARG A 185 5.14 32.51 8.32
C ARG A 185 4.64 33.10 7.01
N LEU A 186 5.38 32.89 5.93
CA LEU A 186 5.00 33.38 4.60
C LEU A 186 3.70 32.73 4.11
N HIS A 187 3.52 31.42 4.26
CA HIS A 187 2.25 30.73 4.01
C HIS A 187 1.09 31.39 4.77
N LYS A 188 1.28 31.62 6.08
CA LYS A 188 0.25 32.25 6.92
C LYS A 188 -0.14 33.65 6.42
N ALA A 189 0.80 34.39 5.86
CA ALA A 189 0.55 35.74 5.34
C ALA A 189 -0.10 35.72 3.94
N LEU A 190 0.38 34.85 3.04
CA LEU A 190 -0.02 34.88 1.63
C LEU A 190 -1.17 33.95 1.27
N ASP A 191 -1.35 32.80 1.96
CA ASP A 191 -2.40 31.83 1.62
C ASP A 191 -3.81 32.44 1.60
N PRO A 192 -4.21 33.33 2.54
CA PRO A 192 -5.52 33.98 2.47
C PRO A 192 -5.71 34.88 1.22
N LEU A 193 -4.61 35.43 0.70
CA LEU A 193 -4.62 36.29 -0.50
C LEU A 193 -4.65 35.42 -1.76
N LEU A 194 -3.83 34.37 -1.82
CA LEU A 194 -3.80 33.43 -2.94
C LEU A 194 -5.12 32.67 -3.11
N LEU A 195 -5.81 32.35 -2.02
CA LEU A 195 -7.13 31.70 -2.07
C LEU A 195 -8.25 32.55 -2.65
N GLN A 196 -8.00 33.84 -2.88
CA GLN A 196 -8.93 34.72 -3.62
C GLN A 196 -8.81 34.52 -5.14
N ASP A 197 -7.67 34.01 -5.64
CA ASP A 197 -7.54 33.57 -7.02
C ASP A 197 -8.30 32.23 -7.19
N GLN A 198 -9.27 32.20 -8.11
CA GLN A 198 -10.15 31.04 -8.32
C GLN A 198 -9.39 29.82 -8.80
N ASP A 199 -8.36 30.02 -9.64
CA ASP A 199 -7.55 28.91 -10.17
C ASP A 199 -6.71 28.28 -9.05
N PHE A 200 -6.09 29.12 -8.21
CA PHE A 200 -5.35 28.62 -7.04
C PHE A 200 -6.29 27.93 -6.05
N ALA A 201 -7.43 28.51 -5.74
CA ALA A 201 -8.39 27.90 -4.81
C ALA A 201 -8.90 26.54 -5.30
N ALA A 202 -9.22 26.41 -6.59
CA ALA A 202 -9.63 25.15 -7.20
C ALA A 202 -8.52 24.08 -7.16
N LEU A 203 -7.29 24.50 -7.42
CA LEU A 203 -6.12 23.62 -7.36
C LEU A 203 -5.82 23.20 -5.92
N HIS A 204 -5.76 24.15 -4.99
CA HIS A 204 -5.51 23.90 -3.57
C HIS A 204 -6.54 22.96 -2.95
N ALA A 205 -7.81 23.07 -3.36
CA ALA A 205 -8.88 22.18 -2.92
C ALA A 205 -8.67 20.69 -3.30
N GLN A 206 -7.81 20.39 -4.27
CA GLN A 206 -7.52 19.03 -4.71
C GLN A 206 -6.46 18.36 -3.83
N PHE A 207 -5.60 19.12 -3.16
CA PHE A 207 -4.49 18.57 -2.38
C PHE A 207 -4.94 18.10 -0.99
N ARG A 208 -4.36 16.99 -0.55
CA ARG A 208 -4.68 16.37 0.74
C ARG A 208 -3.38 15.97 1.44
N THR A 209 -3.33 16.16 2.75
CA THR A 209 -2.24 15.60 3.58
C THR A 209 -2.34 14.08 3.61
N LYS A 210 -1.24 13.38 3.90
CA LYS A 210 -1.27 11.92 4.09
C LYS A 210 -2.26 11.51 5.20
N ILE A 211 -2.42 12.34 6.23
CA ILE A 211 -3.41 12.11 7.30
C ILE A 211 -4.84 12.16 6.73
N ALA A 212 -5.15 13.17 5.94
CA ALA A 212 -6.46 13.29 5.30
C ALA A 212 -6.73 12.13 4.32
N LEU A 213 -5.71 11.72 3.55
CA LEU A 213 -5.79 10.52 2.69
C LEU A 213 -6.00 9.24 3.49
N GLY A 214 -5.31 9.10 4.63
CA GLY A 214 -5.52 7.97 5.55
C GLY A 214 -6.95 7.90 6.07
N ILE A 215 -7.52 9.03 6.48
CA ILE A 215 -8.92 9.13 6.92
C ILE A 215 -9.87 8.74 5.77
N GLU A 216 -9.64 9.26 4.57
CA GLU A 216 -10.44 8.93 3.38
C GLU A 216 -10.39 7.42 3.06
N LEU A 217 -9.23 6.79 3.19
CA LEU A 217 -9.05 5.36 2.96
C LEU A 217 -9.82 4.53 3.99
N VAL A 218 -9.80 4.90 5.27
CA VAL A 218 -10.61 4.25 6.33
C VAL A 218 -12.10 4.39 6.03
N GLU A 219 -12.57 5.59 5.72
CA GLU A 219 -13.98 5.84 5.40
C GLU A 219 -14.42 5.07 4.14
N THR A 220 -13.55 4.97 3.14
CA THR A 220 -13.81 4.18 1.93
C THR A 220 -13.92 2.69 2.24
N ALA A 221 -13.04 2.14 3.09
CA ALA A 221 -13.10 0.76 3.53
C ALA A 221 -14.41 0.47 4.33
N ILE A 222 -14.84 1.42 5.17
CA ILE A 222 -16.13 1.32 5.91
C ILE A 222 -17.31 1.32 4.92
N ARG A 223 -17.33 2.25 3.97
CA ARG A 223 -18.36 2.38 2.94
C ARG A 223 -18.46 1.13 2.06
N HIS A 224 -17.32 0.52 1.74
CA HIS A 224 -17.24 -0.75 1.02
C HIS A 224 -17.51 -1.98 1.91
N LYS A 225 -17.92 -1.78 3.16
CA LYS A 225 -18.29 -2.84 4.12
C LYS A 225 -17.16 -3.85 4.37
N VAL A 226 -15.90 -3.41 4.32
CA VAL A 226 -14.75 -4.26 4.69
C VAL A 226 -14.84 -4.58 6.18
N PRO A 227 -14.76 -5.86 6.59
CA PRO A 227 -14.99 -6.26 7.98
C PRO A 227 -13.72 -6.16 8.82
N PHE A 228 -13.36 -4.95 9.30
CA PHE A 228 -12.25 -4.73 10.23
C PHE A 228 -12.71 -4.04 11.51
N GLY A 229 -12.03 -4.35 12.62
CA GLY A 229 -12.27 -3.76 13.94
C GLY A 229 -11.16 -2.85 14.42
N VAL A 230 -9.94 -3.07 13.91
CA VAL A 230 -8.71 -2.39 14.34
C VAL A 230 -8.05 -1.70 13.16
N VAL A 231 -7.45 -0.52 13.39
CA VAL A 231 -6.63 0.17 12.39
C VAL A 231 -5.19 0.25 12.90
N LEU A 232 -4.23 -0.13 12.07
CA LEU A 232 -2.81 -0.10 12.36
C LEU A 232 -2.14 0.94 11.47
N PHE A 233 -1.22 1.69 12.03
CA PHE A 233 -0.42 2.67 11.30
C PHE A 233 0.89 2.96 12.05
N ASP A 234 1.86 3.54 11.36
CA ASP A 234 3.12 3.94 11.99
C ASP A 234 3.01 5.27 12.74
N GLY A 235 4.07 5.67 13.44
CA GLY A 235 4.11 6.90 14.23
C GLY A 235 4.04 8.19 13.39
N TRP A 236 4.15 8.10 12.06
CA TRP A 236 3.98 9.24 11.18
C TRP A 236 2.50 9.62 11.03
N TYR A 237 1.62 8.61 10.97
CA TYR A 237 0.17 8.80 10.88
C TYR A 237 -0.49 9.11 12.25
N LEU A 238 0.27 9.06 13.36
CA LEU A 238 -0.29 9.31 14.70
C LEU A 238 -0.57 10.80 14.93
N ALA A 239 -1.67 11.26 14.37
CA ALA A 239 -2.18 12.62 14.45
C ALA A 239 -3.59 12.65 15.09
N GLU A 240 -3.90 13.78 15.73
CA GLU A 240 -5.18 13.99 16.42
C GLU A 240 -6.38 13.79 15.50
N GLU A 241 -6.29 14.27 14.26
CA GLU A 241 -7.36 14.21 13.27
C GLU A 241 -7.71 12.76 12.91
N LEU A 242 -6.69 11.91 12.67
CA LEU A 242 -6.89 10.50 12.39
C LEU A 242 -7.48 9.78 13.60
N VAL A 243 -6.90 9.99 14.79
CA VAL A 243 -7.38 9.35 16.03
C VAL A 243 -8.84 9.71 16.30
N LYS A 244 -9.22 11.00 16.23
CA LYS A 244 -10.60 11.44 16.40
C LYS A 244 -11.54 10.83 15.34
N ALA A 245 -11.10 10.69 14.09
CA ALA A 245 -11.89 10.05 13.04
C ALA A 245 -12.13 8.56 13.36
N LEU A 246 -11.11 7.84 13.83
CA LEU A 246 -11.23 6.43 14.23
C LEU A 246 -12.14 6.24 15.44
N GLU A 247 -12.04 7.09 16.44
CA GLU A 247 -12.87 7.03 17.66
C GLU A 247 -14.33 7.34 17.37
N ARG A 248 -14.63 8.32 16.52
CA ARG A 248 -16.01 8.55 16.03
C ARG A 248 -16.61 7.32 15.35
N ARG A 249 -15.78 6.51 14.68
CA ARG A 249 -16.18 5.23 14.06
C ARG A 249 -16.08 4.04 15.02
N ARG A 250 -15.78 4.25 16.30
CA ARG A 250 -15.61 3.23 17.34
C ARG A 250 -14.60 2.15 16.95
N LYS A 251 -13.52 2.55 16.23
CA LYS A 251 -12.45 1.66 15.84
C LYS A 251 -11.37 1.60 16.91
N ALA A 252 -10.89 0.39 17.18
CA ALA A 252 -9.61 0.24 17.88
C ALA A 252 -8.48 0.68 16.95
N TRP A 253 -7.41 1.16 17.53
CA TRP A 253 -6.20 1.46 16.77
C TRP A 253 -4.94 1.14 17.58
N VAL A 254 -3.84 0.80 16.88
CA VAL A 254 -2.52 0.62 17.46
C VAL A 254 -1.50 1.29 16.55
N SER A 255 -0.57 2.04 17.16
CA SER A 255 0.49 2.75 16.44
C SER A 255 1.80 2.72 17.23
N ILE A 256 2.91 3.07 16.58
CA ILE A 256 4.15 3.46 17.26
C ILE A 256 4.01 4.89 17.79
N LEU A 257 4.46 5.11 19.00
CA LEU A 257 4.60 6.44 19.60
C LEU A 257 6.07 6.89 19.51
N LYS A 258 6.30 8.06 18.94
CA LYS A 258 7.64 8.67 18.90
C LYS A 258 8.09 9.03 20.32
N LYS A 259 9.35 8.78 20.66
CA LYS A 259 9.89 8.96 22.01
C LYS A 259 9.92 10.39 22.49
N ASN A 260 9.95 11.36 21.58
CA ASN A 260 9.87 12.79 21.87
C ASN A 260 8.46 13.32 22.15
N ARG A 261 7.44 12.45 22.23
CA ARG A 261 6.07 12.85 22.59
C ARG A 261 5.94 13.04 24.10
N ASN A 262 5.22 14.09 24.48
CA ASN A 262 4.97 14.43 25.88
C ASN A 262 3.75 13.67 26.44
N LEU A 263 3.87 13.22 27.68
CA LEU A 263 2.83 12.58 28.49
C LEU A 263 2.47 13.52 29.65
N GLU A 264 1.20 13.55 30.05
CA GLU A 264 0.77 14.31 31.25
C GLU A 264 1.15 13.54 32.51
N THR A 265 2.04 14.12 33.35
CA THR A 265 2.60 13.48 34.56
C THR A 265 1.57 13.20 35.64
N ASN A 266 0.48 13.98 35.70
CA ASN A 266 -0.62 13.79 36.64
C ASN A 266 -1.59 12.68 36.24
N SER A 267 -1.39 12.05 35.09
CA SER A 267 -2.31 11.03 34.54
C SER A 267 -1.95 9.60 34.95
N PHE A 268 -0.77 9.39 35.56
CA PHE A 268 -0.27 8.09 35.97
C PHE A 268 0.62 8.21 37.22
N VAL A 269 0.88 7.08 37.87
CA VAL A 269 1.85 6.97 38.96
C VAL A 269 2.92 5.98 38.52
N LEU A 270 4.19 6.42 38.51
CA LEU A 270 5.35 5.56 38.36
C LEU A 270 5.97 5.35 39.74
N LYS A 271 6.42 4.12 40.01
CA LYS A 271 7.11 3.78 41.25
C LYS A 271 8.57 3.43 40.98
N ASP A 272 9.45 3.78 41.88
CA ASP A 272 10.86 3.36 41.87
C ASP A 272 11.03 1.86 42.21
N ALA A 273 12.28 1.41 42.38
CA ALA A 273 12.60 0.02 42.71
C ALA A 273 12.08 -0.39 44.08
N ASP A 274 11.98 0.57 45.02
CA ASP A 274 11.55 0.39 46.41
C ASP A 274 10.01 0.55 46.56
N GLY A 275 9.33 0.87 45.49
CA GLY A 275 7.87 1.01 45.44
C GLY A 275 7.35 2.41 45.77
N HIS A 276 8.22 3.41 45.97
CA HIS A 276 7.83 4.78 46.22
C HIS A 276 7.43 5.50 44.94
N PRO A 277 6.42 6.40 45.01
CA PRO A 277 6.05 7.21 43.86
C PRO A 277 7.16 8.14 43.41
N ILE A 278 7.44 8.15 42.11
CA ILE A 278 8.37 9.09 41.47
C ILE A 278 7.61 10.39 41.18
N SER A 279 8.16 11.52 41.66
CA SER A 279 7.64 12.86 41.37
C SER A 279 8.37 13.45 40.16
N PHE A 280 7.63 14.06 39.24
CA PHE A 280 8.16 14.73 38.06
C PHE A 280 8.12 16.26 38.26
N ALA A 281 9.16 16.96 37.80
CA ALA A 281 9.31 18.41 37.99
C ALA A 281 8.29 19.30 37.25
N GLY A 282 7.50 18.71 36.31
CA GLY A 282 6.58 19.49 35.49
C GLY A 282 5.34 18.70 35.09
N PRO A 283 4.35 19.37 34.45
CA PRO A 283 3.09 18.74 34.04
C PRO A 283 3.25 17.76 32.89
N HIS A 284 4.39 17.75 32.21
CA HIS A 284 4.67 16.88 31.05
C HIS A 284 6.07 16.27 31.19
N ILE A 285 6.19 15.04 30.67
CA ILE A 285 7.46 14.32 30.53
C ILE A 285 7.53 13.69 29.14
N ALA A 286 8.69 13.75 28.45
CA ALA A 286 8.88 13.04 27.21
C ALA A 286 8.90 11.52 27.43
N VAL A 287 8.48 10.75 26.47
CA VAL A 287 8.49 9.28 26.57
C VAL A 287 9.89 8.72 26.81
N GLU A 288 10.92 9.32 26.19
CA GLU A 288 12.32 8.91 26.39
C GLU A 288 12.79 9.13 27.81
N ASP A 289 12.42 10.25 28.43
CA ASP A 289 12.75 10.57 29.83
C ASP A 289 11.98 9.63 30.77
N LEU A 290 10.69 9.36 30.48
CA LEU A 290 9.93 8.39 31.27
C LEU A 290 10.60 7.02 31.26
N ILE A 291 11.09 6.53 30.10
CA ILE A 291 11.77 5.23 29.98
C ILE A 291 12.97 5.15 30.93
N ALA A 292 13.74 6.23 31.09
CA ALA A 292 14.89 6.29 31.99
C ALA A 292 14.50 6.14 33.46
N HIS A 293 13.29 6.53 33.85
CA HIS A 293 12.80 6.42 35.23
C HIS A 293 12.16 5.06 35.56
N ILE A 294 11.88 4.20 34.57
CA ILE A 294 11.24 2.91 34.82
C ILE A 294 12.27 1.93 35.38
N PRO A 295 12.08 1.40 36.61
CA PRO A 295 13.01 0.44 37.18
C PRO A 295 13.04 -0.88 36.40
N ALA A 296 14.20 -1.55 36.43
CA ALA A 296 14.38 -2.82 35.73
C ALA A 296 13.34 -3.88 36.16
N SER A 297 13.03 -3.90 37.45
CA SER A 297 12.06 -4.82 38.07
C SER A 297 10.61 -4.63 37.60
N ALA A 298 10.28 -3.50 36.99
CA ALA A 298 8.95 -3.22 36.46
C ALA A 298 8.66 -3.88 35.12
N TYR A 299 9.70 -4.23 34.38
CA TYR A 299 9.54 -4.93 33.10
C TYR A 299 9.19 -6.40 33.30
N ARG A 300 8.35 -6.93 32.43
CA ARG A 300 7.91 -8.34 32.42
C ARG A 300 8.17 -8.95 31.04
N ALA A 301 8.57 -10.21 31.01
CA ALA A 301 8.67 -10.99 29.78
C ALA A 301 7.27 -11.23 29.20
N VAL A 302 7.11 -10.94 27.90
CA VAL A 302 5.88 -11.12 27.15
C VAL A 302 6.22 -11.86 25.85
N THR A 303 5.72 -13.08 25.70
CA THR A 303 5.96 -13.88 24.50
C THR A 303 4.84 -13.72 23.48
N VAL A 304 5.22 -13.45 22.23
CA VAL A 304 4.32 -13.37 21.09
C VAL A 304 4.87 -14.21 19.94
N GLY A 305 4.19 -15.28 19.57
CA GLY A 305 4.78 -16.32 18.70
C GLY A 305 6.05 -16.89 19.34
N ASP A 306 7.12 -16.94 18.59
CA ASP A 306 8.44 -17.45 19.03
C ASP A 306 9.36 -16.35 19.62
N THR A 307 8.87 -15.11 19.75
CA THR A 307 9.68 -13.97 20.21
C THR A 307 9.23 -13.51 21.60
N THR A 308 10.19 -13.33 22.50
CA THR A 308 9.96 -12.77 23.84
C THR A 308 10.46 -11.33 23.90
N TYR A 309 9.60 -10.44 24.40
CA TYR A 309 9.84 -9.01 24.61
C TYR A 309 9.81 -8.68 26.09
N TRP A 310 10.65 -7.76 26.53
CA TRP A 310 10.60 -7.20 27.89
C TRP A 310 9.79 -5.93 27.89
N CYS A 311 8.63 -5.99 28.52
CA CYS A 311 7.59 -4.97 28.39
C CYS A 311 7.23 -4.31 29.72
N PHE A 312 7.06 -3.00 29.67
CA PHE A 312 6.37 -2.21 30.68
C PHE A 312 5.11 -1.60 30.07
N SER A 313 4.00 -1.61 30.79
CA SER A 313 2.72 -1.10 30.27
C SER A 313 2.02 -0.24 31.31
N LEU A 314 1.56 0.94 30.85
CA LEU A 314 0.78 1.84 31.68
C LEU A 314 -0.30 2.57 30.89
N VAL A 315 -1.31 3.07 31.60
CA VAL A 315 -2.34 3.96 31.02
C VAL A 315 -1.95 5.40 31.34
N VAL A 316 -1.87 6.22 30.31
CA VAL A 316 -1.45 7.63 30.42
C VAL A 316 -2.39 8.53 29.62
N ARG A 317 -2.29 9.82 29.86
CA ARG A 317 -2.88 10.84 28.99
C ARG A 317 -1.81 11.50 28.13
N ILE A 318 -2.08 11.54 26.83
CA ILE A 318 -1.23 12.25 25.86
C ILE A 318 -2.02 13.48 25.42
N PRO A 319 -1.44 14.68 25.44
CA PRO A 319 -2.06 15.86 24.84
C PRO A 319 -2.52 15.53 23.41
N SER A 320 -3.70 15.98 23.03
CA SER A 320 -4.36 15.74 21.74
C SER A 320 -4.85 14.31 21.44
N LEU A 321 -4.37 13.27 22.15
CA LEU A 321 -4.80 11.88 21.94
C LEU A 321 -5.72 11.33 23.07
N GLY A 322 -5.77 12.03 24.23
CA GLY A 322 -6.54 11.59 25.36
C GLY A 322 -5.91 10.45 26.16
N ARG A 323 -6.74 9.64 26.87
CA ARG A 323 -6.28 8.50 27.69
C ARG A 323 -6.05 7.28 26.82
N VAL A 324 -4.81 6.79 26.81
CA VAL A 324 -4.33 5.66 26.00
C VAL A 324 -3.52 4.69 26.86
N ARG A 325 -3.34 3.47 26.36
CA ARG A 325 -2.38 2.51 26.94
C ARG A 325 -1.10 2.55 26.12
N LEU A 326 0.02 2.65 26.82
CA LEU A 326 1.35 2.48 26.27
C LEU A 326 1.88 1.09 26.59
N VAL A 327 2.69 0.55 25.68
CA VAL A 327 3.55 -0.61 25.90
C VAL A 327 4.96 -0.22 25.44
N ILE A 328 5.88 -0.13 26.37
CA ILE A 328 7.30 0.09 26.13
C ILE A 328 7.95 -1.29 26.10
N SER A 329 8.59 -1.65 25.00
CA SER A 329 9.15 -2.99 24.79
C SER A 329 10.59 -2.93 24.33
N PHE A 330 11.41 -3.85 24.87
CA PHE A 330 12.76 -4.14 24.44
C PHE A 330 12.85 -5.56 23.90
N ALA A 331 13.82 -5.80 23.02
CA ALA A 331 14.03 -7.11 22.39
C ALA A 331 14.75 -8.11 23.33
N ASN A 332 15.40 -7.63 24.41
CA ASN A 332 16.17 -8.46 25.34
C ASN A 332 15.96 -8.04 26.81
N ALA A 333 16.36 -8.93 27.74
CA ALA A 333 16.20 -8.75 29.19
C ALA A 333 17.06 -7.61 29.74
N GLU A 334 18.22 -7.40 29.18
CA GLU A 334 19.17 -6.35 29.53
C GLU A 334 18.67 -4.96 29.12
N ARG A 335 17.62 -4.91 28.27
CA ARG A 335 17.01 -3.69 27.73
C ARG A 335 18.02 -2.81 26.99
N THR A 336 18.96 -3.46 26.32
CA THR A 336 19.92 -2.79 25.45
C THR A 336 19.26 -2.43 24.11
N GLY A 337 19.78 -1.40 23.47
CA GLY A 337 19.23 -0.92 22.20
C GLY A 337 18.02 0.02 22.37
N SER A 338 17.31 0.21 21.30
CA SER A 338 16.20 1.18 21.24
C SER A 338 14.87 0.52 21.63
N ALA A 339 14.22 1.06 22.67
CA ALA A 339 12.85 0.67 22.99
C ALA A 339 11.88 0.98 21.85
N VAL A 340 10.94 0.07 21.60
CA VAL A 340 9.75 0.32 20.77
C VAL A 340 8.58 0.66 21.69
N VAL A 341 7.90 1.77 21.40
CA VAL A 341 6.75 2.22 22.20
C VAL A 341 5.49 2.12 21.35
N LEU A 342 4.59 1.23 21.74
CA LEU A 342 3.28 1.07 21.12
C LEU A 342 2.22 1.83 21.94
N VAL A 343 1.22 2.36 21.24
CA VAL A 343 0.11 3.11 21.83
C VAL A 343 -1.21 2.68 21.23
N THR A 344 -2.25 2.61 22.08
CA THR A 344 -3.61 2.22 21.65
C THR A 344 -4.70 2.90 22.51
N ASN A 345 -5.88 3.10 21.91
CA ASN A 345 -7.07 3.52 22.65
C ASN A 345 -7.73 2.38 23.44
N ARG A 346 -7.26 1.12 23.30
CA ARG A 346 -7.77 -0.03 24.04
C ARG A 346 -7.01 -0.21 25.35
N ARG A 347 -7.46 0.51 26.36
CA ARG A 347 -6.84 0.55 27.69
C ARG A 347 -6.85 -0.79 28.42
N GLU A 348 -7.81 -1.65 28.12
CA GLU A 348 -8.00 -2.98 28.69
C GLU A 348 -7.12 -4.08 28.04
N TRP A 349 -6.48 -3.81 26.91
CA TRP A 349 -5.67 -4.81 26.23
C TRP A 349 -4.35 -5.06 26.96
N SER A 350 -3.95 -6.34 27.04
CA SER A 350 -2.63 -6.73 27.55
C SER A 350 -1.52 -6.31 26.60
N ALA A 351 -0.29 -6.19 27.11
CA ALA A 351 0.91 -5.91 26.29
C ALA A 351 1.05 -6.97 25.17
N GLN A 352 0.84 -8.25 25.47
CA GLN A 352 0.86 -9.33 24.51
C GLN A 352 -0.12 -9.09 23.35
N LYS A 353 -1.38 -8.74 23.66
CA LYS A 353 -2.40 -8.49 22.64
C LYS A 353 -2.04 -7.27 21.78
N ILE A 354 -1.50 -6.20 22.37
CA ILE A 354 -1.10 -4.99 21.66
C ILE A 354 0.02 -5.29 20.68
N ILE A 355 1.08 -5.97 21.13
CA ILE A 355 2.23 -6.36 20.30
C ILE A 355 1.77 -7.30 19.18
N ALA A 356 1.05 -8.39 19.51
CA ALA A 356 0.54 -9.34 18.53
C ALA A 356 -0.36 -8.68 17.48
N THR A 357 -1.14 -7.67 17.90
CA THR A 357 -1.99 -6.91 16.98
C THR A 357 -1.15 -6.03 16.06
N TYR A 358 -0.14 -5.32 16.58
CA TYR A 358 0.71 -4.43 15.80
C TYR A 358 1.57 -5.19 14.77
N LEU A 359 2.05 -6.37 15.12
CA LEU A 359 2.84 -7.22 14.21
C LEU A 359 2.07 -7.61 12.93
N ARG A 360 0.75 -7.54 12.94
CA ARG A 360 -0.08 -7.74 11.74
C ARG A 360 0.04 -6.59 10.72
N ARG A 361 0.82 -5.56 11.01
CA ARG A 361 1.17 -4.52 10.03
C ARG A 361 2.16 -5.03 8.98
N TRP A 362 3.05 -5.93 9.38
CA TRP A 362 4.14 -6.45 8.54
C TRP A 362 3.73 -6.98 7.15
N PRO A 363 2.60 -7.69 6.98
CA PRO A 363 2.15 -8.12 5.65
C PRO A 363 1.98 -7.01 4.60
N THR A 364 1.84 -5.75 5.01
CA THR A 364 1.81 -4.61 4.07
C THR A 364 3.17 -4.37 3.43
N GLU A 365 4.26 -4.53 4.18
CA GLU A 365 5.61 -4.41 3.66
C GLU A 365 5.94 -5.55 2.70
N THR A 366 5.53 -6.78 3.04
CA THR A 366 5.63 -7.93 2.13
C THR A 366 4.86 -7.69 0.83
N PHE A 367 3.64 -7.10 0.93
CA PHE A 367 2.88 -6.72 -0.26
C PHE A 367 3.64 -5.71 -1.15
N TYR A 368 4.30 -4.70 -0.57
CA TYR A 368 5.08 -3.76 -1.36
C TYR A 368 6.27 -4.45 -2.05
N GLN A 369 6.95 -5.36 -1.36
CA GLN A 369 8.04 -6.15 -1.93
C GLN A 369 7.54 -7.04 -3.08
N ASP A 370 6.48 -7.80 -2.87
CA ASP A 370 5.87 -8.66 -3.90
C ASP A 370 5.33 -7.82 -5.08
N GLY A 371 4.65 -6.70 -4.78
CA GLY A 371 4.07 -5.80 -5.77
C GLY A 371 5.13 -5.19 -6.67
N LYS A 372 6.24 -4.72 -6.12
CA LYS A 372 7.38 -4.17 -6.89
C LYS A 372 8.17 -5.28 -7.58
N GLY A 373 8.54 -6.34 -6.85
CA GLY A 373 9.42 -7.40 -7.36
C GLY A 373 8.75 -8.31 -8.40
N HIS A 374 7.46 -8.60 -8.24
CA HIS A 374 6.77 -9.58 -9.08
C HIS A 374 5.70 -9.00 -10.02
N LEU A 375 5.07 -7.88 -9.65
CA LEU A 375 3.89 -7.35 -10.37
C LEU A 375 4.12 -5.98 -11.01
N GLY A 376 5.28 -5.35 -10.79
CA GLY A 376 5.62 -4.08 -11.42
C GLY A 376 4.84 -2.90 -10.87
N LEU A 377 4.55 -2.87 -9.55
CA LEU A 377 3.86 -1.76 -8.86
C LEU A 377 4.51 -0.40 -9.14
N ASP A 378 5.83 -0.37 -9.35
CA ASP A 378 6.65 0.79 -9.67
C ASP A 378 7.30 0.75 -11.08
N ALA A 379 7.11 -0.34 -11.83
CA ALA A 379 7.78 -0.57 -13.11
C ALA A 379 7.03 -0.01 -14.34
N TYR A 380 6.02 0.83 -14.12
CA TYR A 380 5.26 1.44 -15.21
C TYR A 380 6.04 2.58 -15.89
N ARG A 381 5.70 2.83 -17.17
CA ARG A 381 6.27 3.91 -17.99
C ARG A 381 5.21 4.79 -18.67
N MET A 382 3.95 4.73 -18.19
CA MET A 382 2.89 5.59 -18.65
C MET A 382 3.04 7.00 -18.09
N ARG A 383 2.71 8.01 -18.91
CA ARG A 383 2.80 9.44 -18.51
C ARG A 383 1.50 9.96 -17.90
N SER A 384 0.36 9.45 -18.34
CA SER A 384 -0.96 9.87 -17.85
C SER A 384 -1.20 9.38 -16.43
N ALA A 385 -1.62 10.28 -15.54
CA ALA A 385 -2.00 9.95 -14.17
C ALA A 385 -3.17 8.94 -14.12
N GLU A 386 -4.11 9.04 -15.08
CA GLU A 386 -5.22 8.10 -15.20
C GLU A 386 -4.71 6.70 -15.53
N ALA A 387 -3.82 6.57 -16.53
CA ALA A 387 -3.21 5.28 -16.89
C ALA A 387 -2.41 4.66 -15.73
N ILE A 388 -1.72 5.49 -14.93
CA ILE A 388 -1.00 5.06 -13.74
C ILE A 388 -1.98 4.53 -12.68
N GLY A 389 -3.08 5.23 -12.43
CA GLY A 389 -4.14 4.78 -11.52
C GLY A 389 -4.76 3.45 -11.94
N LYS A 390 -5.08 3.30 -13.23
CA LYS A 390 -5.57 2.05 -13.83
C LYS A 390 -4.55 0.91 -13.71
N HIS A 391 -3.26 1.19 -13.93
CA HIS A 391 -2.18 0.22 -13.71
C HIS A 391 -2.16 -0.29 -12.27
N TRP A 392 -2.16 0.60 -11.28
CA TRP A 392 -2.17 0.19 -9.87
C TRP A 392 -3.42 -0.63 -9.50
N CYS A 393 -4.59 -0.27 -10.06
CA CYS A 393 -5.79 -1.09 -9.91
C CYS A 393 -5.58 -2.52 -10.43
N LEU A 394 -4.97 -2.68 -11.60
CA LEU A 394 -4.71 -3.99 -12.21
C LEU A 394 -3.62 -4.77 -11.46
N VAL A 395 -2.61 -4.11 -10.92
CA VAL A 395 -1.64 -4.74 -10.00
C VAL A 395 -2.35 -5.31 -8.76
N PHE A 396 -3.31 -4.56 -8.19
CA PHE A 396 -4.10 -5.05 -7.05
C PHE A 396 -4.99 -6.23 -7.44
N VAL A 397 -5.54 -6.24 -8.66
CA VAL A 397 -6.30 -7.39 -9.17
C VAL A 397 -5.39 -8.61 -9.32
N ALA A 398 -4.23 -8.46 -9.97
CA ALA A 398 -3.25 -9.53 -10.16
C ALA A 398 -2.79 -10.11 -8.82
N TYR A 399 -2.40 -9.24 -7.87
CA TYR A 399 -2.04 -9.66 -6.51
C TYR A 399 -3.15 -10.45 -5.83
N SER A 400 -4.39 -9.99 -5.97
CA SER A 400 -5.54 -10.66 -5.35
C SER A 400 -5.78 -12.06 -5.91
N PHE A 401 -5.66 -12.26 -7.22
CA PHE A 401 -5.81 -13.58 -7.83
C PHE A 401 -4.69 -14.54 -7.41
N LEU A 402 -3.44 -14.04 -7.37
CA LEU A 402 -2.30 -14.82 -6.87
C LEU A 402 -2.47 -15.17 -5.39
N HIS A 403 -2.97 -14.23 -4.59
CA HIS A 403 -3.21 -14.47 -3.18
C HIS A 403 -4.33 -15.50 -2.94
N LEU A 404 -5.37 -15.53 -3.78
CA LEU A 404 -6.38 -16.59 -3.74
C LEU A 404 -5.75 -17.97 -4.00
N ALA A 405 -4.80 -18.08 -4.93
CA ALA A 405 -4.07 -19.33 -5.17
C ALA A 405 -3.18 -19.76 -3.98
N CYS A 406 -2.78 -18.81 -3.12
CA CYS A 406 -2.09 -19.13 -1.87
C CYS A 406 -3.04 -19.61 -0.76
N LEU A 407 -4.34 -19.32 -0.86
CA LEU A 407 -5.33 -19.63 0.18
C LEU A 407 -6.24 -20.80 -0.16
N ILE A 408 -6.52 -21.00 -1.44
CA ILE A 408 -7.53 -21.95 -1.91
C ILE A 408 -6.85 -22.93 -2.87
N PRO A 409 -6.88 -24.24 -2.60
CA PRO A 409 -6.37 -25.22 -3.53
C PRO A 409 -7.03 -25.11 -4.89
N SER A 410 -6.28 -25.29 -5.97
CA SER A 410 -6.86 -25.40 -7.31
C SER A 410 -7.82 -26.61 -7.35
N PRO A 411 -8.91 -26.55 -8.12
CA PRO A 411 -9.82 -27.68 -8.28
C PRO A 411 -9.18 -28.91 -8.95
N THR A 412 -7.99 -28.79 -9.52
CA THR A 412 -7.22 -29.91 -10.07
C THR A 412 -6.78 -30.87 -8.97
N LYS A 413 -7.09 -32.16 -9.12
CA LYS A 413 -6.80 -33.23 -8.17
C LYS A 413 -5.29 -33.24 -7.82
N GLY A 414 -4.95 -33.08 -6.53
CA GLY A 414 -3.56 -33.10 -6.05
C GLY A 414 -2.83 -31.74 -6.04
N SER A 415 -3.50 -30.63 -6.39
CA SER A 415 -2.83 -29.32 -6.31
C SER A 415 -2.70 -28.84 -4.86
N VAL A 416 -1.49 -28.42 -4.50
CA VAL A 416 -1.19 -27.78 -3.22
C VAL A 416 -1.22 -26.27 -3.43
N PRO A 417 -1.82 -25.48 -2.49
CA PRO A 417 -1.77 -24.03 -2.57
C PRO A 417 -0.32 -23.52 -2.63
N SER A 418 -0.10 -22.47 -3.40
CA SER A 418 1.21 -21.80 -3.44
C SER A 418 1.54 -21.22 -2.06
N LYS A 419 2.81 -21.29 -1.66
CA LYS A 419 3.25 -20.74 -0.36
C LYS A 419 3.45 -19.23 -0.42
N THR A 420 3.85 -18.70 -1.57
CA THR A 420 4.17 -17.28 -1.77
C THR A 420 3.62 -16.75 -3.09
N ILE A 421 3.51 -15.43 -3.21
CA ILE A 421 3.12 -14.74 -4.46
C ILE A 421 4.10 -15.08 -5.59
N GLY A 422 5.40 -15.07 -5.31
CA GLY A 422 6.42 -15.43 -6.31
C GLY A 422 6.30 -16.88 -6.79
N GLU A 423 5.94 -17.83 -5.92
CA GLU A 423 5.65 -19.21 -6.32
C GLU A 423 4.40 -19.29 -7.19
N ALA A 424 3.34 -18.58 -6.81
CA ALA A 424 2.12 -18.51 -7.63
C ALA A 424 2.41 -17.93 -9.02
N CYS A 425 3.25 -16.89 -9.15
CA CYS A 425 3.70 -16.37 -10.44
C CYS A 425 4.42 -17.44 -11.27
N ARG A 426 5.35 -18.18 -10.67
CA ARG A 426 6.09 -19.28 -11.37
C ARG A 426 5.15 -20.38 -11.85
N GLN A 427 4.17 -20.77 -11.04
CA GLN A 427 3.16 -21.77 -11.44
C GLN A 427 2.33 -21.28 -12.63
N GLN A 428 1.96 -19.98 -12.67
CA GLN A 428 1.26 -19.42 -13.84
C GLN A 428 2.14 -19.44 -15.09
N ALA A 429 3.43 -19.11 -14.96
CA ALA A 429 4.38 -19.15 -16.09
C ALA A 429 4.57 -20.58 -16.61
N GLN A 430 4.69 -21.56 -15.72
CA GLN A 430 4.79 -22.98 -16.09
C GLN A 430 3.53 -23.45 -16.83
N ALA A 431 2.35 -23.14 -16.32
CA ALA A 431 1.09 -23.51 -16.97
C ALA A 431 0.92 -22.87 -18.37
N LEU A 432 1.50 -21.67 -18.57
CA LEU A 432 1.51 -21.05 -19.91
C LEU A 432 2.51 -21.73 -20.84
N LEU A 433 3.63 -22.25 -20.36
CA LEU A 433 4.54 -23.06 -21.16
C LEU A 433 3.87 -24.34 -21.64
N GLU A 434 3.11 -25.01 -20.77
CA GLU A 434 2.31 -26.20 -21.15
C GLU A 434 1.29 -25.86 -22.25
N LYS A 435 0.58 -24.73 -22.11
CA LYS A 435 -0.34 -24.25 -23.15
C LYS A 435 0.35 -23.91 -24.47
N LEU A 436 1.57 -23.37 -24.41
CA LEU A 436 2.36 -23.07 -25.61
C LEU A 436 2.76 -24.36 -26.32
N LEU A 437 3.19 -25.41 -25.59
CA LEU A 437 3.52 -26.71 -26.17
C LEU A 437 2.31 -27.35 -26.82
N LEU A 438 1.14 -27.32 -26.19
CA LEU A 438 -0.10 -27.80 -26.78
C LEU A 438 -0.49 -27.01 -28.04
N TYR A 439 -0.38 -25.68 -28.02
CA TYR A 439 -0.63 -24.84 -29.19
C TYR A 439 0.28 -25.20 -30.36
N VAL A 440 1.58 -25.39 -30.13
CA VAL A 440 2.54 -25.79 -31.16
C VAL A 440 2.16 -27.18 -31.72
N HIS A 441 1.87 -28.12 -30.82
CA HIS A 441 1.47 -29.49 -31.23
C HIS A 441 0.22 -29.49 -32.10
N GLU A 442 -0.84 -28.78 -31.72
CA GLU A 442 -2.07 -28.65 -32.48
C GLU A 442 -1.85 -28.05 -33.88
N ARG A 443 -0.97 -27.03 -33.99
CA ARG A 443 -0.62 -26.40 -35.27
C ARG A 443 0.12 -27.36 -36.22
N LEU A 444 1.08 -28.11 -35.68
CA LEU A 444 1.83 -29.12 -36.44
C LEU A 444 0.92 -30.27 -36.90
N LEU A 445 0.02 -30.75 -36.03
CA LEU A 445 -1.00 -31.74 -36.40
C LEU A 445 -1.96 -31.21 -37.47
N GLY A 446 -2.24 -29.92 -37.48
CA GLY A 446 -3.04 -29.23 -38.49
C GLY A 446 -2.31 -29.00 -39.80
N GLY A 447 -1.10 -29.56 -40.01
CA GLY A 447 -0.33 -29.54 -41.25
C GLY A 447 0.51 -28.25 -41.47
N GLN A 448 0.68 -27.39 -40.44
CA GLN A 448 1.59 -26.25 -40.56
C GLN A 448 3.05 -26.71 -40.39
N SER A 449 3.97 -26.11 -41.13
CA SER A 449 5.41 -26.39 -40.94
C SER A 449 5.93 -25.82 -39.62
N ALA A 450 7.03 -26.40 -39.11
CA ALA A 450 7.66 -25.89 -37.91
C ALA A 450 8.15 -24.43 -38.08
N GLU A 451 8.62 -24.07 -39.27
CA GLU A 451 9.05 -22.75 -39.66
C GLU A 451 7.88 -21.74 -39.60
N ASP A 452 6.70 -22.10 -40.14
CA ASP A 452 5.52 -21.24 -40.15
C ASP A 452 5.00 -21.02 -38.71
N VAL A 453 4.97 -22.08 -37.90
CA VAL A 453 4.56 -21.98 -36.49
C VAL A 453 5.52 -21.11 -35.72
N PHE A 454 6.84 -21.26 -35.91
CA PHE A 454 7.86 -20.42 -35.28
C PHE A 454 7.73 -18.97 -35.74
N ALA A 455 7.61 -18.71 -37.03
CA ALA A 455 7.44 -17.36 -37.56
C ALA A 455 6.18 -16.69 -36.99
N ALA A 456 5.06 -17.38 -36.89
CA ALA A 456 3.81 -16.86 -36.31
C ALA A 456 3.96 -16.52 -34.82
N LEU A 457 4.63 -17.37 -34.03
CA LEU A 457 4.84 -17.17 -32.60
C LEU A 457 5.75 -15.99 -32.29
N PHE A 458 6.77 -15.74 -33.08
CA PHE A 458 7.80 -14.76 -32.82
C PHE A 458 7.76 -13.51 -33.74
N ALA A 459 6.78 -13.44 -34.65
CA ALA A 459 6.63 -12.30 -35.57
C ALA A 459 6.74 -10.93 -34.90
N LYS A 460 6.08 -10.74 -33.76
CA LYS A 460 6.11 -9.49 -33.00
C LYS A 460 7.42 -9.24 -32.24
N GLN A 461 8.21 -10.27 -32.01
CA GLN A 461 9.47 -10.15 -31.27
C GLN A 461 10.66 -9.84 -32.18
N CYS A 462 10.51 -10.08 -33.49
CA CYS A 462 11.53 -9.78 -34.50
C CYS A 462 11.47 -8.32 -34.97
N VAL A 463 10.45 -7.56 -34.63
CA VAL A 463 10.33 -6.13 -34.97
C VAL A 463 11.11 -5.30 -33.94
N PRO A 464 12.05 -4.42 -34.37
CA PRO A 464 12.73 -3.52 -33.47
C PRO A 464 11.74 -2.65 -32.69
N LEU A 465 12.01 -2.42 -31.40
CA LEU A 465 11.25 -1.43 -30.63
C LEU A 465 11.55 -0.05 -31.24
N SER A 466 10.59 0.54 -31.96
CA SER A 466 10.66 1.97 -32.27
C SER A 466 10.73 2.73 -30.93
N ALA A 467 11.77 3.56 -30.81
CA ALA A 467 12.11 4.34 -29.62
C ALA A 467 10.97 5.25 -29.16
#